data_36be9f9a90431a2ee8d7066fe5a621d2
#
_entry.id   36be9f9a90431a2ee8d7066fe5a621d2
#
_cell.length_a   1.000
_cell.length_b   1.000
_cell.length_c   1.000
_cell.angle_alpha   90.00
_cell.angle_beta   90.00
_cell.angle_gamma   90.00
#
_symmetry.space_group_name_H-M   'P 1'
#
loop_
_entity.id
_entity.type
_entity.pdbx_description
1 polymer ?
#
loop_
_entity_poly.entity_id
_entity_poly.type
_entity_poly.pdbx_seq_one_letter_code
_entity_poly.pdbx_strand_id
1 'polypeptide(L)'
;MSEKKTFLKQFLRLSLPFSLQFLLASAVNLADVVMIGQLGEKQIAAAGAANQIFFLLTIVQFGIGSGASVFMAQYWGAQRIADMRKTLGLVYMLSGIISVSFTLVALLFPKQLIGFYIHDTEAIQLGAQYLSIVSWTYLMTAITTSLATICRCSNEVFLPTLASLLSMATNIIGNAVLIFGLIGFPKLGLVGAAIATFIARLLELCWLVFGVYRTRMAGAASITELFAFHKDFIYQFLKKDGDGGNRCKAP
;
A
#
# COMPACT_ATOMS: atom_id res chain seq x y z
N MET A 1 37.24 -3.99 -12.81
CA MET A 1 36.58 -5.11 -12.08
C MET A 1 35.94 -4.70 -10.75
N SER A 2 36.40 -3.65 -10.09
CA SER A 2 35.87 -3.15 -8.81
C SER A 2 34.44 -2.57 -8.92
N GLU A 3 34.15 -1.71 -9.89
CA GLU A 3 32.85 -1.03 -10.02
C GLU A 3 31.68 -1.99 -10.28
N LYS A 4 31.88 -3.00 -11.13
CA LYS A 4 30.82 -4.03 -11.38
C LYS A 4 30.49 -4.83 -10.13
N LYS A 5 31.48 -5.16 -9.29
CA LYS A 5 31.25 -5.86 -8.02
C LYS A 5 30.53 -4.99 -7.01
N THR A 6 30.85 -3.70 -6.94
CA THR A 6 30.19 -2.72 -6.07
C THR A 6 28.73 -2.49 -6.50
N PHE A 7 28.51 -2.32 -7.81
CA PHE A 7 27.16 -2.22 -8.39
C PHE A 7 26.33 -3.45 -8.11
N LEU A 8 26.86 -4.65 -8.37
CA LEU A 8 26.13 -5.91 -8.12
C LEU A 8 25.77 -6.08 -6.64
N LYS A 9 26.71 -5.74 -5.74
CA LYS A 9 26.45 -5.78 -4.30
C LYS A 9 25.35 -4.81 -3.86
N GLN A 10 25.34 -3.60 -4.38
CA GLN A 10 24.28 -2.61 -4.11
C GLN A 10 22.94 -3.05 -4.69
N PHE A 11 22.94 -3.53 -5.94
CA PHE A 11 21.75 -4.05 -6.59
C PHE A 11 21.14 -5.22 -5.81
N LEU A 12 21.93 -6.21 -5.43
CA LEU A 12 21.44 -7.35 -4.64
C LEU A 12 20.95 -6.92 -3.24
N ARG A 13 21.64 -5.98 -2.60
CA ARG A 13 21.23 -5.47 -1.29
C ARG A 13 19.85 -4.79 -1.31
N LEU A 14 19.49 -4.16 -2.42
CA LEU A 14 18.19 -3.50 -2.58
C LEU A 14 17.11 -4.43 -3.14
N SER A 15 17.48 -5.25 -4.15
CA SER A 15 16.51 -6.09 -4.85
C SER A 15 16.11 -7.32 -4.05
N LEU A 16 17.04 -7.94 -3.31
CA LEU A 16 16.76 -9.19 -2.58
C LEU A 16 15.69 -9.04 -1.49
N PRO A 17 15.76 -8.02 -0.59
CA PRO A 17 14.69 -7.81 0.40
C PRO A 17 13.35 -7.52 -0.23
N PHE A 18 13.33 -6.75 -1.32
CA PHE A 18 12.12 -6.42 -2.05
C PHE A 18 11.48 -7.65 -2.71
N SER A 19 12.28 -8.48 -3.39
CA SER A 19 11.79 -9.74 -3.99
C SER A 19 11.29 -10.72 -2.93
N LEU A 20 12.00 -10.84 -1.80
CA LEU A 20 11.58 -11.67 -0.68
C LEU A 20 10.26 -11.18 -0.08
N GLN A 21 10.08 -9.85 0.05
CA GLN A 21 8.83 -9.26 0.51
C GLN A 21 7.66 -9.63 -0.41
N PHE A 22 7.84 -9.60 -1.74
CA PHE A 22 6.81 -10.02 -2.70
C PHE A 22 6.46 -11.50 -2.61
N LEU A 23 7.46 -12.36 -2.46
CA LEU A 23 7.24 -13.80 -2.26
C LEU A 23 6.45 -14.07 -0.98
N LEU A 24 6.83 -13.43 0.12
CA LEU A 24 6.12 -13.55 1.39
C LEU A 24 4.69 -13.01 1.31
N ALA A 25 4.48 -11.86 0.66
CA ALA A 25 3.14 -11.32 0.43
C ALA A 25 2.26 -12.28 -0.36
N SER A 26 2.81 -12.93 -1.39
CA SER A 26 2.10 -13.94 -2.18
C SER A 26 1.76 -15.18 -1.35
N ALA A 27 2.68 -15.64 -0.49
CA ALA A 27 2.45 -16.75 0.42
C ALA A 27 1.36 -16.43 1.46
N VAL A 28 1.33 -15.20 1.98
CA VAL A 28 0.27 -14.74 2.90
C VAL A 28 -1.07 -14.69 2.21
N ASN A 29 -1.13 -14.12 1.00
CA ASN A 29 -2.37 -14.10 0.22
C ASN A 29 -2.90 -15.52 -0.05
N LEU A 30 -2.01 -16.48 -0.32
CA LEU A 30 -2.40 -17.89 -0.47
C LEU A 30 -2.92 -18.46 0.85
N ALA A 31 -2.28 -18.18 1.97
CA ALA A 31 -2.73 -18.60 3.30
C ALA A 31 -4.13 -18.03 3.61
N ASP A 32 -4.38 -16.75 3.32
CA ASP A 32 -5.68 -16.11 3.49
C ASP A 32 -6.76 -16.82 2.67
N VAL A 33 -6.49 -17.12 1.39
CA VAL A 33 -7.41 -17.85 0.52
C VAL A 33 -7.70 -19.24 1.07
N VAL A 34 -6.68 -19.97 1.55
CA VAL A 34 -6.86 -21.31 2.16
C VAL A 34 -7.68 -21.22 3.44
N MET A 35 -7.42 -20.24 4.31
CA MET A 35 -8.16 -20.07 5.58
C MET A 35 -9.63 -19.70 5.32
N ILE A 36 -9.89 -18.76 4.42
CA ILE A 36 -11.26 -18.38 4.01
C ILE A 36 -11.94 -19.55 3.31
N GLY A 37 -11.18 -20.34 2.54
CA GLY A 37 -11.67 -21.53 1.84
C GLY A 37 -12.28 -22.59 2.74
N GLN A 38 -11.79 -22.70 3.97
CA GLN A 38 -12.35 -23.63 4.97
C GLN A 38 -13.76 -23.20 5.46
N LEU A 39 -14.15 -21.95 5.20
CA LEU A 39 -15.50 -21.47 5.53
C LEU A 39 -16.55 -21.86 4.47
N GLY A 40 -16.12 -22.11 3.23
CA GLY A 40 -16.96 -22.55 2.12
C GLY A 40 -16.80 -21.70 0.85
N GLU A 41 -17.43 -22.14 -0.24
CA GLU A 41 -17.29 -21.55 -1.57
C GLU A 41 -17.83 -20.11 -1.64
N LYS A 42 -18.95 -19.83 -0.96
CA LYS A 42 -19.56 -18.49 -0.95
C LYS A 42 -18.65 -17.43 -0.31
N GLN A 43 -17.94 -17.83 0.75
CA GLN A 43 -17.00 -16.96 1.45
C GLN A 43 -15.76 -16.66 0.61
N ILE A 44 -15.24 -17.66 -0.12
CA ILE A 44 -14.13 -17.45 -1.08
C ILE A 44 -14.56 -16.50 -2.18
N ALA A 45 -15.72 -16.74 -2.80
CA ALA A 45 -16.25 -15.89 -3.86
C ALA A 45 -16.43 -14.46 -3.37
N ALA A 46 -17.02 -14.27 -2.19
CA ALA A 46 -17.24 -12.96 -1.56
C ALA A 46 -15.93 -12.19 -1.32
N ALA A 47 -14.93 -12.84 -0.70
CA ALA A 47 -13.61 -12.25 -0.46
C ALA A 47 -12.87 -11.95 -1.77
N GLY A 48 -12.95 -12.87 -2.74
CA GLY A 48 -12.34 -12.70 -4.05
C GLY A 48 -12.87 -11.47 -4.78
N ALA A 49 -14.19 -11.26 -4.80
CA ALA A 49 -14.81 -10.09 -5.41
C ALA A 49 -14.39 -8.78 -4.70
N ALA A 50 -14.35 -8.76 -3.38
CA ALA A 50 -13.89 -7.60 -2.62
C ALA A 50 -12.40 -7.30 -2.88
N ASN A 51 -11.56 -8.33 -2.96
CA ASN A 51 -10.14 -8.18 -3.27
C ASN A 51 -9.90 -7.65 -4.69
N GLN A 52 -10.79 -7.91 -5.65
CA GLN A 52 -10.69 -7.34 -6.99
C GLN A 52 -10.81 -5.82 -6.98
N ILE A 53 -11.66 -5.26 -6.12
CA ILE A 53 -11.81 -3.81 -5.94
C ILE A 53 -10.52 -3.22 -5.34
N PHE A 54 -9.96 -3.88 -4.33
CA PHE A 54 -8.68 -3.48 -3.75
C PHE A 54 -7.53 -3.57 -4.76
N PHE A 55 -7.54 -4.57 -5.64
CA PHE A 55 -6.54 -4.72 -6.69
C PHE A 55 -6.56 -3.55 -7.68
N LEU A 56 -7.76 -3.11 -8.10
CA LEU A 56 -7.89 -1.92 -8.95
C LEU A 56 -7.30 -0.67 -8.29
N LEU A 57 -7.59 -0.46 -7.01
CA LEU A 57 -7.00 0.64 -6.23
C LEU A 57 -5.48 0.54 -6.20
N THR A 58 -4.92 -0.64 -5.95
CA THR A 58 -3.47 -0.82 -5.86
C THR A 58 -2.75 -0.58 -7.17
N ILE A 59 -3.34 -0.93 -8.31
CA ILE A 59 -2.79 -0.60 -9.65
C ILE A 59 -2.67 0.91 -9.83
N VAL A 60 -3.72 1.66 -9.48
CA VAL A 60 -3.71 3.12 -9.61
C VAL A 60 -2.67 3.74 -8.68
N GLN A 61 -2.60 3.29 -7.42
CA GLN A 61 -1.60 3.77 -6.46
C GLN A 61 -0.17 3.41 -6.89
N PHE A 62 0.03 2.23 -7.46
CA PHE A 62 1.32 1.82 -8.02
C PHE A 62 1.74 2.74 -9.17
N GLY A 63 0.83 3.13 -10.05
CA GLY A 63 1.09 4.09 -11.12
C GLY A 63 1.56 5.44 -10.59
N ILE A 64 0.84 6.00 -9.59
CA ILE A 64 1.22 7.27 -8.94
C ILE A 64 2.59 7.14 -8.26
N GLY A 65 2.81 6.08 -7.48
CA GLY A 65 4.05 5.85 -6.77
C GLY A 65 5.24 5.64 -7.72
N SER A 66 5.04 4.93 -8.82
CA SER A 66 6.06 4.68 -9.84
C SER A 66 6.48 5.96 -10.54
N GLY A 67 5.53 6.79 -11.00
CA GLY A 67 5.82 8.10 -11.58
C GLY A 67 6.58 9.01 -10.61
N ALA A 68 6.11 9.11 -9.37
CA ALA A 68 6.73 9.92 -8.34
C ALA A 68 8.15 9.45 -7.95
N SER A 69 8.39 8.13 -7.97
CA SER A 69 9.68 7.54 -7.58
C SER A 69 10.84 8.03 -8.44
N VAL A 70 10.60 8.30 -9.73
CA VAL A 70 11.62 8.83 -10.65
C VAL A 70 12.09 10.21 -10.19
N PHE A 71 11.17 11.10 -9.84
CA PHE A 71 11.51 12.44 -9.33
C PHE A 71 12.14 12.38 -7.95
N MET A 72 11.59 11.56 -7.04
CA MET A 72 12.12 11.39 -5.70
C MET A 72 13.58 10.88 -5.72
N ALA A 73 13.89 9.91 -6.58
CA ALA A 73 15.24 9.38 -6.72
C ALA A 73 16.21 10.44 -7.29
N GLN A 74 15.79 11.25 -8.26
CA GLN A 74 16.58 12.35 -8.80
C GLN A 74 16.84 13.43 -7.74
N TYR A 75 15.82 13.83 -6.96
CA TYR A 75 15.98 14.82 -5.89
C TYR A 75 16.86 14.28 -4.75
N TRP A 76 16.75 12.99 -4.43
CA TRP A 76 17.65 12.36 -3.47
C TRP A 76 19.12 12.40 -3.93
N GLY A 77 19.38 12.01 -5.18
CA GLY A 77 20.73 12.07 -5.77
C GLY A 77 21.32 13.50 -5.82
N ALA A 78 20.45 14.50 -6.03
CA ALA A 78 20.82 15.93 -6.03
C ALA A 78 20.81 16.57 -4.62
N GLN A 79 20.58 15.81 -3.54
CA GLN A 79 20.48 16.27 -2.15
C GLN A 79 19.38 17.33 -1.92
N ARG A 80 18.36 17.35 -2.78
CA ARG A 80 17.22 18.29 -2.73
C ARG A 80 16.06 17.71 -1.91
N ILE A 81 16.27 17.50 -0.62
CA ILE A 81 15.30 16.86 0.28
C ILE A 81 13.97 17.63 0.35
N ALA A 82 13.99 18.96 0.30
CA ALA A 82 12.78 19.78 0.32
C ALA A 82 11.86 19.48 -0.89
N ASP A 83 12.42 19.32 -2.10
CA ASP A 83 11.63 19.03 -3.29
C ASP A 83 11.16 17.56 -3.30
N MET A 84 11.93 16.64 -2.72
CA MET A 84 11.52 15.28 -2.49
C MET A 84 10.30 15.22 -1.55
N ARG A 85 10.25 16.02 -0.48
CA ARG A 85 9.11 16.16 0.45
C ARG A 85 7.88 16.76 -0.21
N LYS A 86 8.05 17.77 -1.07
CA LYS A 86 6.95 18.32 -1.87
C LYS A 86 6.35 17.26 -2.81
N THR A 87 7.20 16.45 -3.46
CA THR A 87 6.74 15.33 -4.29
C THR A 87 5.94 14.33 -3.47
N LEU A 88 6.38 14.00 -2.25
CA LEU A 88 5.62 13.16 -1.33
C LEU A 88 4.24 13.76 -1.01
N GLY A 89 4.17 15.07 -0.76
CA GLY A 89 2.90 15.78 -0.53
C GLY A 89 1.94 15.66 -1.71
N LEU A 90 2.42 15.78 -2.95
CA LEU A 90 1.63 15.53 -4.16
C LEU A 90 1.12 14.09 -4.23
N VAL A 91 1.99 13.12 -3.94
CA VAL A 91 1.60 11.70 -3.90
C VAL A 91 0.52 11.45 -2.86
N TYR A 92 0.65 12.02 -1.65
CA TYR A 92 -0.39 11.93 -0.61
C TYR A 92 -1.72 12.53 -1.06
N MET A 93 -1.69 13.68 -1.73
CA MET A 93 -2.90 14.32 -2.22
C MET A 93 -3.59 13.45 -3.28
N LEU A 94 -2.85 13.00 -4.30
CA LEU A 94 -3.42 12.19 -5.39
C LEU A 94 -3.89 10.82 -4.89
N SER A 95 -3.04 10.09 -4.16
CA SER A 95 -3.39 8.78 -3.60
C SER A 95 -4.52 8.89 -2.56
N GLY A 96 -4.54 9.98 -1.79
CA GLY A 96 -5.59 10.28 -0.82
C GLY A 96 -6.94 10.49 -1.48
N ILE A 97 -7.03 11.36 -2.50
CA ILE A 97 -8.27 11.62 -3.26
C ILE A 97 -8.82 10.32 -3.84
N ILE A 98 -7.97 9.53 -4.48
CA ILE A 98 -8.37 8.25 -5.08
C ILE A 98 -8.84 7.27 -4.00
N SER A 99 -8.09 7.12 -2.91
CA SER A 99 -8.47 6.20 -1.84
C SER A 99 -9.76 6.61 -1.14
N VAL A 100 -9.97 7.91 -0.90
CA VAL A 100 -11.25 8.44 -0.38
C VAL A 100 -12.38 8.10 -1.35
N SER A 101 -12.20 8.32 -2.64
CA SER A 101 -13.22 8.00 -3.65
C SER A 101 -13.58 6.52 -3.66
N PHE A 102 -12.57 5.62 -3.68
CA PHE A 102 -12.79 4.18 -3.61
C PHE A 102 -13.46 3.74 -2.31
N THR A 103 -13.04 4.32 -1.17
CA THR A 103 -13.65 4.03 0.14
C THR A 103 -15.11 4.46 0.17
N LEU A 104 -15.42 5.68 -0.29
CA LEU A 104 -16.80 6.18 -0.34
C LEU A 104 -17.68 5.31 -1.24
N VAL A 105 -17.22 4.96 -2.44
CA VAL A 105 -17.96 4.09 -3.35
C VAL A 105 -18.17 2.69 -2.74
N ALA A 106 -17.13 2.14 -2.08
CA ALA A 106 -17.22 0.84 -1.41
C ALA A 106 -18.18 0.84 -0.21
N LEU A 107 -18.30 1.95 0.52
CA LEU A 107 -19.22 2.10 1.65
C LEU A 107 -20.66 2.39 1.22
N LEU A 108 -20.85 3.22 0.18
CA LEU A 108 -22.19 3.61 -0.28
C LEU A 108 -22.86 2.51 -1.14
N PHE A 109 -22.07 1.79 -1.93
CA PHE A 109 -22.57 0.81 -2.89
C PHE A 109 -21.93 -0.59 -2.77
N PRO A 110 -21.77 -1.16 -1.56
CA PRO A 110 -21.01 -2.40 -1.39
C PRO A 110 -21.66 -3.59 -2.11
N LYS A 111 -23.00 -3.70 -2.05
CA LYS A 111 -23.73 -4.79 -2.70
C LYS A 111 -23.65 -4.73 -4.22
N GLN A 112 -23.76 -3.54 -4.78
CA GLN A 112 -23.67 -3.32 -6.23
C GLN A 112 -22.26 -3.66 -6.75
N LEU A 113 -21.22 -3.23 -6.04
CA LEU A 113 -19.84 -3.53 -6.40
C LEU A 113 -19.55 -5.03 -6.37
N ILE A 114 -19.98 -5.73 -5.33
CA ILE A 114 -19.82 -7.18 -5.25
C ILE A 114 -20.69 -7.89 -6.29
N GLY A 115 -21.94 -7.44 -6.49
CA GLY A 115 -22.86 -7.98 -7.48
C GLY A 115 -22.40 -7.88 -8.94
N PHE A 116 -21.40 -7.02 -9.22
CA PHE A 116 -20.74 -6.97 -10.53
C PHE A 116 -19.92 -8.23 -10.83
N TYR A 117 -19.43 -8.91 -9.77
CA TYR A 117 -18.56 -10.09 -9.88
C TYR A 117 -19.29 -11.39 -9.56
N ILE A 118 -20.36 -11.34 -8.75
CA ILE A 118 -21.05 -12.51 -8.22
C ILE A 118 -22.56 -12.31 -8.36
N HIS A 119 -23.29 -13.43 -8.62
CA HIS A 119 -24.76 -13.41 -8.76
C HIS A 119 -25.48 -14.05 -7.57
N ASP A 120 -24.79 -14.82 -6.72
CA ASP A 120 -25.38 -15.44 -5.52
C ASP A 120 -25.68 -14.39 -4.45
N THR A 121 -26.95 -14.28 -4.05
CA THR A 121 -27.42 -13.24 -3.11
C THR A 121 -26.76 -13.34 -1.73
N GLU A 122 -26.49 -14.56 -1.25
CA GLU A 122 -25.85 -14.78 0.04
C GLU A 122 -24.37 -14.38 0.01
N ALA A 123 -23.66 -14.77 -1.06
CA ALA A 123 -22.27 -14.36 -1.29
C ALA A 123 -22.13 -12.83 -1.45
N ILE A 124 -23.12 -12.17 -2.09
CA ILE A 124 -23.15 -10.69 -2.19
C ILE A 124 -23.27 -10.05 -0.81
N GLN A 125 -24.13 -10.58 0.08
CA GLN A 125 -24.27 -10.04 1.43
C GLN A 125 -22.99 -10.21 2.25
N LEU A 126 -22.37 -11.39 2.19
CA LEU A 126 -21.09 -11.67 2.85
C LEU A 126 -19.96 -10.76 2.33
N GLY A 127 -19.89 -10.61 1.01
CA GLY A 127 -18.90 -9.74 0.37
C GLY A 127 -19.10 -8.26 0.69
N ALA A 128 -20.34 -7.80 0.78
CA ALA A 128 -20.67 -6.43 1.16
C ALA A 128 -20.24 -6.12 2.62
N GLN A 129 -20.46 -7.05 3.55
CA GLN A 129 -20.01 -6.91 4.94
C GLN A 129 -18.49 -6.87 5.02
N TYR A 130 -17.80 -7.77 4.33
CA TYR A 130 -16.35 -7.82 4.25
C TYR A 130 -15.80 -6.51 3.65
N LEU A 131 -16.32 -6.07 2.51
CA LEU A 131 -15.89 -4.85 1.81
C LEU A 131 -16.08 -3.60 2.68
N SER A 132 -17.18 -3.48 3.42
CA SER A 132 -17.44 -2.35 4.31
C SER A 132 -16.38 -2.17 5.39
N ILE A 133 -15.78 -3.26 5.87
CA ILE A 133 -14.71 -3.21 6.87
C ILE A 133 -13.36 -2.95 6.18
N VAL A 134 -13.04 -3.70 5.13
CA VAL A 134 -11.74 -3.63 4.45
C VAL A 134 -11.55 -2.31 3.72
N SER A 135 -12.62 -1.65 3.24
CA SER A 135 -12.53 -0.36 2.55
C SER A 135 -11.83 0.74 3.36
N TRP A 136 -11.90 0.72 4.67
CA TRP A 136 -11.14 1.63 5.54
C TRP A 136 -9.63 1.46 5.43
N THR A 137 -9.17 0.26 5.05
CA THR A 137 -7.73 0.01 4.83
C THR A 137 -7.19 0.72 3.59
N TYR A 138 -8.06 1.17 2.67
CA TYR A 138 -7.66 1.86 1.45
C TYR A 138 -6.94 3.18 1.75
N LEU A 139 -7.44 3.93 2.74
CA LEU A 139 -6.80 5.17 3.21
C LEU A 139 -5.45 4.89 3.87
N MET A 140 -5.39 3.83 4.69
CA MET A 140 -4.14 3.42 5.34
C MET A 140 -3.11 3.00 4.29
N THR A 141 -3.53 2.26 3.27
CA THR A 141 -2.67 1.81 2.18
C THR A 141 -2.11 2.98 1.37
N ALA A 142 -2.89 4.03 1.12
CA ALA A 142 -2.39 5.23 0.44
C ALA A 142 -1.22 5.88 1.19
N ILE A 143 -1.31 5.98 2.51
CA ILE A 143 -0.26 6.57 3.34
C ILE A 143 0.96 5.65 3.40
N THR A 144 0.76 4.35 3.65
CA THR A 144 1.87 3.39 3.78
C THR A 144 2.64 3.22 2.47
N THR A 145 1.96 3.11 1.32
CA THR A 145 2.62 2.99 0.02
C THR A 145 3.40 4.24 -0.36
N SER A 146 2.87 5.43 -0.06
CA SER A 146 3.56 6.70 -0.30
C SER A 146 4.82 6.84 0.56
N LEU A 147 4.73 6.54 1.86
CA LEU A 147 5.88 6.53 2.77
C LEU A 147 6.92 5.46 2.38
N ALA A 148 6.47 4.26 2.02
CA ALA A 148 7.37 3.21 1.57
C ALA A 148 8.11 3.62 0.29
N THR A 149 7.46 4.36 -0.61
CA THR A 149 8.07 4.85 -1.85
C THR A 149 9.20 5.84 -1.56
N ILE A 150 8.97 6.85 -0.72
CA ILE A 150 10.04 7.81 -0.38
C ILE A 150 11.18 7.14 0.38
N CYS A 151 10.90 6.21 1.29
CA CYS A 151 11.93 5.44 1.99
C CYS A 151 12.81 4.64 1.02
N ARG A 152 12.20 3.95 0.04
CA ARG A 152 12.95 3.21 -0.98
C ARG A 152 13.80 4.14 -1.85
N CYS A 153 13.28 5.29 -2.25
CA CYS A 153 14.02 6.28 -3.03
C CYS A 153 15.20 6.90 -2.25
N SER A 154 15.15 6.91 -0.92
CA SER A 154 16.24 7.35 -0.04
C SER A 154 17.15 6.21 0.45
N ASN A 155 17.10 5.03 -0.20
CA ASN A 155 17.85 3.82 0.16
C ASN A 155 17.51 3.22 1.54
N GLU A 156 16.39 3.62 2.14
CA GLU A 156 15.90 3.13 3.42
C GLU A 156 14.85 2.02 3.21
N VAL A 157 15.32 0.82 2.84
CA VAL A 157 14.44 -0.30 2.48
C VAL A 157 14.00 -1.10 3.71
N PHE A 158 14.81 -1.10 4.77
CA PHE A 158 14.61 -1.99 5.93
C PHE A 158 13.31 -1.69 6.69
N LEU A 159 13.03 -0.42 6.98
CA LEU A 159 11.86 -0.02 7.77
C LEU A 159 10.52 -0.40 7.11
N PRO A 160 10.26 -0.05 5.81
CA PRO A 160 9.02 -0.48 5.17
C PRO A 160 8.91 -1.99 5.01
N THR A 161 10.03 -2.68 4.78
CA THR A 161 10.03 -4.16 4.71
C THR A 161 9.63 -4.78 6.05
N LEU A 162 10.19 -4.30 7.16
CA LEU A 162 9.85 -4.78 8.49
C LEU A 162 8.37 -4.48 8.83
N ALA A 163 7.88 -3.28 8.50
CA ALA A 163 6.46 -2.93 8.67
C ALA A 163 5.53 -3.89 7.94
N SER A 164 5.84 -4.21 6.68
CA SER A 164 5.07 -5.18 5.90
C SER A 164 5.13 -6.59 6.50
N LEU A 165 6.30 -7.05 6.94
CA LEU A 165 6.44 -8.37 7.57
C LEU A 165 5.63 -8.48 8.86
N LEU A 166 5.64 -7.45 9.69
CA LEU A 166 4.81 -7.40 10.91
C LEU A 166 3.31 -7.41 10.58
N SER A 167 2.90 -6.65 9.54
CA SER A 167 1.53 -6.66 9.04
C SER A 167 1.10 -8.05 8.58
N MET A 168 1.94 -8.73 7.79
CA MET A 168 1.69 -10.08 7.31
C MET A 168 1.55 -11.08 8.47
N ALA A 169 2.47 -11.06 9.44
CA ALA A 169 2.41 -11.93 10.61
C ALA A 169 1.13 -11.68 11.42
N THR A 170 0.78 -10.40 11.65
CA THR A 170 -0.44 -10.00 12.35
C THR A 170 -1.70 -10.46 11.61
N ASN A 171 -1.71 -10.36 10.28
CA ASN A 171 -2.83 -10.80 9.46
C ASN A 171 -3.05 -12.32 9.56
N ILE A 172 -1.98 -13.13 9.41
CA ILE A 172 -2.08 -14.60 9.54
C ILE A 172 -2.58 -15.00 10.94
N ILE A 173 -1.98 -14.44 11.99
CA ILE A 173 -2.36 -14.75 13.37
C ILE A 173 -3.81 -14.28 13.64
N GLY A 174 -4.13 -13.06 13.22
CA GLY A 174 -5.46 -12.48 13.34
C GLY A 174 -6.51 -13.30 12.62
N ASN A 175 -6.24 -13.76 11.40
CA ASN A 175 -7.10 -14.66 10.65
C ASN A 175 -7.30 -15.98 11.39
N ALA A 176 -6.24 -16.62 11.87
CA ALA A 176 -6.35 -17.86 12.63
C ALA A 176 -7.24 -17.69 13.88
N VAL A 177 -7.07 -16.61 14.61
CA VAL A 177 -7.82 -16.32 15.84
C VAL A 177 -9.27 -15.94 15.55
N LEU A 178 -9.52 -15.03 14.63
CA LEU A 178 -10.85 -14.45 14.42
C LEU A 178 -11.73 -15.25 13.45
N ILE A 179 -11.14 -15.94 12.47
CA ILE A 179 -11.91 -16.81 11.57
C ILE A 179 -12.42 -18.04 12.33
N PHE A 180 -11.50 -18.71 13.07
CA PHE A 180 -11.80 -19.99 13.70
C PHE A 180 -12.24 -19.88 15.16
N GLY A 181 -12.13 -18.71 15.78
CA GLY A 181 -12.50 -18.51 17.18
C GLY A 181 -11.53 -19.14 18.15
N LEU A 182 -10.21 -19.03 17.89
CA LEU A 182 -9.18 -19.57 18.77
C LEU A 182 -8.99 -18.67 20.01
N ILE A 183 -8.41 -19.22 21.06
CA ILE A 183 -8.01 -18.50 22.31
C ILE A 183 -9.23 -17.80 22.99
N GLY A 184 -10.45 -18.39 22.88
CA GLY A 184 -11.63 -17.84 23.53
C GLY A 184 -12.34 -16.70 22.78
N PHE A 185 -11.89 -16.35 21.59
CA PHE A 185 -12.58 -15.39 20.73
C PHE A 185 -13.79 -16.05 20.03
N PRO A 186 -14.87 -15.28 19.73
CA PRO A 186 -15.98 -15.79 18.95
C PRO A 186 -15.54 -16.10 17.51
N LYS A 187 -16.12 -17.16 16.94
CA LYS A 187 -15.90 -17.52 15.53
C LYS A 187 -16.62 -16.52 14.62
N LEU A 188 -15.89 -15.57 14.07
CA LEU A 188 -16.43 -14.48 13.23
C LEU A 188 -16.42 -14.81 11.73
N GLY A 189 -15.79 -15.91 11.32
CA GLY A 189 -15.74 -16.32 9.92
C GLY A 189 -15.13 -15.24 9.01
N LEU A 190 -15.81 -14.90 7.91
CA LEU A 190 -15.33 -13.92 6.92
C LEU A 190 -15.18 -12.49 7.50
N VAL A 191 -16.06 -12.09 8.41
CA VAL A 191 -15.95 -10.80 9.12
C VAL A 191 -14.68 -10.77 9.96
N GLY A 192 -14.30 -11.90 10.57
CA GLY A 192 -13.04 -12.04 11.31
C GLY A 192 -11.82 -11.79 10.42
N ALA A 193 -11.83 -12.30 9.17
CA ALA A 193 -10.77 -12.03 8.20
C ALA A 193 -10.67 -10.53 7.84
N ALA A 194 -11.81 -9.85 7.67
CA ALA A 194 -11.83 -8.41 7.41
C ALA A 194 -11.25 -7.60 8.57
N ILE A 195 -11.60 -7.94 9.81
CA ILE A 195 -11.08 -7.28 11.02
C ILE A 195 -9.58 -7.55 11.18
N ALA A 196 -9.12 -8.78 10.95
CA ALA A 196 -7.69 -9.12 10.99
C ALA A 196 -6.88 -8.29 9.98
N THR A 197 -7.39 -8.16 8.76
CA THR A 197 -6.79 -7.33 7.71
C THR A 197 -6.75 -5.85 8.13
N PHE A 198 -7.83 -5.33 8.70
CA PHE A 198 -7.88 -3.95 9.19
C PHE A 198 -6.83 -3.70 10.28
N ILE A 199 -6.75 -4.58 11.29
CA ILE A 199 -5.76 -4.47 12.37
C ILE A 199 -4.34 -4.55 11.83
N ALA A 200 -4.06 -5.49 10.92
CA ALA A 200 -2.75 -5.65 10.31
C ALA A 200 -2.29 -4.38 9.56
N ARG A 201 -3.19 -3.77 8.77
CA ARG A 201 -2.92 -2.51 8.05
C ARG A 201 -2.75 -1.32 8.99
N LEU A 202 -3.52 -1.26 10.06
CA LEU A 202 -3.37 -0.22 11.07
C LEU A 202 -2.01 -0.32 11.76
N LEU A 203 -1.57 -1.52 12.15
CA LEU A 203 -0.26 -1.74 12.74
C LEU A 203 0.88 -1.40 11.76
N GLU A 204 0.75 -1.76 10.49
CA GLU A 204 1.70 -1.39 9.43
C GLU A 204 1.85 0.13 9.34
N LEU A 205 0.73 0.85 9.29
CA LEU A 205 0.69 2.30 9.23
C LEU A 205 1.37 2.92 10.46
N CYS A 206 0.96 2.50 11.66
CA CYS A 206 1.50 3.03 12.91
C CYS A 206 3.01 2.78 13.01
N TRP A 207 3.46 1.56 12.69
CA TRP A 207 4.88 1.21 12.74
C TRP A 207 5.70 2.03 11.74
N LEU A 208 5.23 2.14 10.50
CA LEU A 208 5.93 2.86 9.45
C LEU A 208 6.00 4.36 9.74
N VAL A 209 4.89 4.97 10.14
CA VAL A 209 4.85 6.39 10.52
C VAL A 209 5.77 6.64 11.71
N PHE A 210 5.62 5.87 12.79
CA PHE A 210 6.46 6.01 13.97
C PHE A 210 7.96 5.87 13.62
N GLY A 211 8.33 4.85 12.84
CA GLY A 211 9.70 4.61 12.44
C GLY A 211 10.28 5.74 11.60
N VAL A 212 9.55 6.24 10.59
CA VAL A 212 10.00 7.34 9.73
C VAL A 212 10.25 8.61 10.53
N TYR A 213 9.34 8.98 11.44
CA TYR A 213 9.48 10.19 12.26
C TYR A 213 10.54 10.04 13.35
N ARG A 214 10.65 8.86 13.98
CA ARG A 214 11.65 8.57 15.03
C ARG A 214 13.07 8.61 14.50
N THR A 215 13.29 8.09 13.30
CA THR A 215 14.62 8.06 12.67
C THR A 215 14.92 9.28 11.81
N ARG A 216 14.00 10.25 11.73
CA ARG A 216 14.13 11.48 10.92
C ARG A 216 14.51 11.20 9.45
N MET A 217 13.92 10.16 8.86
CA MET A 217 14.12 9.83 7.46
C MET A 217 13.63 10.95 6.52
N ALA A 218 13.96 10.85 5.24
CA ALA A 218 13.52 11.83 4.22
C ALA A 218 12.00 12.05 4.21
N GLY A 219 11.21 10.99 4.52
CA GLY A 219 9.77 11.05 4.64
C GLY A 219 9.23 11.75 5.90
N ALA A 220 10.08 12.05 6.89
CA ALA A 220 9.70 12.79 8.10
C ALA A 220 9.54 14.29 7.78
N ALA A 221 8.45 14.67 7.15
CA ALA A 221 8.14 16.03 6.74
C ALA A 221 7.00 16.60 7.57
N SER A 222 7.05 17.90 7.88
CA SER A 222 5.91 18.60 8.47
C SER A 222 4.80 18.79 7.43
N ILE A 223 3.55 18.97 7.90
CA ILE A 223 2.41 19.23 7.00
C ILE A 223 2.67 20.45 6.12
N THR A 224 3.30 21.47 6.65
CA THR A 224 3.67 22.69 5.92
C THR A 224 4.69 22.41 4.80
N GLU A 225 5.65 21.52 5.03
CA GLU A 225 6.64 21.13 4.02
C GLU A 225 6.03 20.26 2.91
N LEU A 226 5.08 19.39 3.25
CA LEU A 226 4.38 18.52 2.30
C LEU A 226 3.53 19.33 1.31
N PHE A 227 2.86 20.39 1.77
CA PHE A 227 1.95 21.19 0.96
C PHE A 227 2.52 22.53 0.49
N ALA A 228 3.84 22.76 0.67
CA ALA A 228 4.55 23.96 0.20
C ALA A 228 4.86 23.93 -1.31
N PHE A 229 3.92 23.44 -2.14
CA PHE A 229 4.11 23.43 -3.59
C PHE A 229 3.36 24.57 -4.27
N HIS A 230 4.03 25.25 -5.23
CA HIS A 230 3.45 26.23 -6.13
C HIS A 230 2.76 25.53 -7.31
N LYS A 231 1.79 26.19 -7.95
CA LYS A 231 1.08 25.67 -9.13
C LYS A 231 2.05 25.25 -10.25
N ASP A 232 3.16 25.96 -10.41
CA ASP A 232 4.20 25.63 -11.38
C ASP A 232 4.88 24.27 -11.13
N PHE A 233 5.00 23.84 -9.86
CA PHE A 233 5.56 22.54 -9.51
C PHE A 233 4.62 21.40 -9.91
N ILE A 234 3.31 21.59 -9.69
CA ILE A 234 2.28 20.62 -10.12
C ILE A 234 2.25 20.51 -11.64
N TYR A 235 2.30 21.66 -12.34
CA TYR A 235 2.31 21.68 -13.80
C TYR A 235 3.55 21.00 -14.39
N GLN A 236 4.73 21.23 -13.83
CA GLN A 236 5.98 20.57 -14.24
C GLN A 236 5.94 19.06 -13.99
N PHE A 237 5.35 18.61 -12.88
CA PHE A 237 5.18 17.21 -12.55
C PHE A 237 4.27 16.51 -13.57
N LEU A 238 3.12 17.09 -13.87
CA LEU A 238 2.14 16.52 -14.82
C LEU A 238 2.60 16.60 -16.28
N LYS A 239 3.34 17.67 -16.68
CA LYS A 239 3.79 17.86 -18.05
C LYS A 239 5.01 17.02 -18.41
N LYS A 240 5.88 16.69 -17.45
CA LYS A 240 7.11 15.95 -17.69
C LYS A 240 6.86 14.46 -17.96
N ASP A 241 5.70 13.94 -17.57
CA ASP A 241 5.26 12.59 -17.96
C ASP A 241 4.93 12.48 -19.48
N GLY A 242 4.74 13.59 -20.19
CA GLY A 242 4.44 13.63 -21.63
C GLY A 242 5.66 13.78 -22.54
N ASP A 243 6.76 14.33 -22.05
CA ASP A 243 8.00 14.58 -22.84
C ASP A 243 9.16 13.70 -22.34
N GLY A 244 9.13 12.42 -22.69
CA GLY A 244 10.23 11.49 -22.51
C GLY A 244 11.50 11.98 -23.24
N GLY A 245 12.39 12.63 -22.51
CA GLY A 245 13.77 12.82 -22.94
C GLY A 245 14.06 14.07 -23.75
N ASN A 246 14.34 15.16 -23.09
CA ASN A 246 15.45 16.06 -23.39
C ASN A 246 15.33 17.32 -22.53
N ARG A 247 16.12 17.41 -21.50
CA ARG A 247 16.80 18.63 -20.98
C ARG A 247 17.27 18.45 -19.55
N CYS A 248 18.27 17.60 -19.32
CA CYS A 248 19.24 17.85 -18.27
C CYS A 248 20.20 18.91 -18.80
N LYS A 249 19.84 20.18 -18.64
CA LYS A 249 20.85 21.26 -18.59
C LYS A 249 20.89 21.67 -17.12
N ALA A 250 21.93 21.16 -16.44
CA ALA A 250 22.40 21.74 -15.20
C ALA A 250 22.94 23.15 -15.44
N PRO A 251 22.71 24.10 -14.53
CA PRO A 251 23.55 25.31 -14.47
C PRO A 251 24.92 24.97 -13.92
#